data_c37439b363c59b7380a173816013e1e5
#
_entry.id   c37439b363c59b7380a173816013e1e5
#
_cell.length_a   1.000
_cell.length_b   1.000
_cell.length_c   1.000
_cell.angle_alpha   90.00
_cell.angle_beta   90.00
_cell.angle_gamma   90.00
#
_symmetry.space_group_name_H-M   'P 1'
#
loop_
_entity.id
_entity.type
_entity.pdbx_description
1 polymer ?
#
loop_
_entity_poly.entity_id
_entity_poly.type
_entity_poly.pdbx_seq_one_letter_code
_entity_poly.pdbx_strand_id
1 'polypeptide(L)'
;MDCEQAKAMVTPYIEGTLTDQECIEFLKHVKKCPACHEELETYFIVDYALQFLDEEGSDRSFDMQKVLKDDIRWNETRILKTRMIRGITLGGMILSDILLLITAIIKFNPSVAKAITDHISILFHG
;
A
#
# COMPACT_ATOMS: atom_id res chain seq x y z
N MET A 1 4.83 -1.20 18.39
CA MET A 1 3.43 -1.23 18.92
C MET A 1 3.34 -2.31 19.97
N ASP A 2 2.81 -2.03 21.15
CA ASP A 2 2.49 -2.98 22.20
C ASP A 2 1.04 -3.51 22.08
N CYS A 3 0.64 -4.47 22.94
CA CYS A 3 -0.70 -5.07 22.85
C CYS A 3 -1.82 -4.10 23.26
N GLU A 4 -1.55 -3.16 24.15
CA GLU A 4 -2.55 -2.21 24.60
C GLU A 4 -2.89 -1.20 23.49
N GLN A 5 -1.86 -0.71 22.80
CA GLN A 5 -2.02 0.11 21.60
C GLN A 5 -2.74 -0.64 20.46
N ALA A 6 -2.41 -1.93 20.26
CA ALA A 6 -3.05 -2.74 19.24
C ALA A 6 -4.55 -2.94 19.53
N LYS A 7 -4.92 -3.21 20.79
CA LYS A 7 -6.34 -3.33 21.18
C LYS A 7 -7.12 -2.04 20.96
N ALA A 8 -6.53 -0.89 21.26
CA ALA A 8 -7.16 0.41 21.00
C ALA A 8 -7.39 0.68 19.51
N MET A 9 -6.66 0.00 18.62
CA MET A 9 -6.79 0.15 17.16
C MET A 9 -7.79 -0.82 16.51
N VAL A 10 -8.34 -1.78 17.25
CA VAL A 10 -9.29 -2.77 16.71
C VAL A 10 -10.52 -2.09 16.13
N THR A 11 -11.20 -1.24 16.90
CA THR A 11 -12.39 -0.50 16.44
C THR A 11 -12.08 0.43 15.27
N PRO A 12 -11.05 1.31 15.32
CA PRO A 12 -10.65 2.12 14.18
C PRO A 12 -10.28 1.32 12.92
N TYR A 13 -9.75 0.11 13.07
CA TYR A 13 -9.48 -0.78 11.94
C TYR A 13 -10.78 -1.25 11.27
N ILE A 14 -11.75 -1.71 12.06
CA ILE A 14 -13.06 -2.19 11.56
C ILE A 14 -13.83 -1.04 10.89
N GLU A 15 -13.80 0.14 11.46
CA GLU A 15 -14.43 1.36 10.91
C GLU A 15 -13.69 1.92 9.68
N GLY A 16 -12.50 1.42 9.35
CA GLY A 16 -11.70 1.90 8.22
C GLY A 16 -11.14 3.31 8.40
N THR A 17 -11.01 3.78 9.63
CA THR A 17 -10.54 5.14 9.98
C THR A 17 -9.04 5.25 10.17
N LEU A 18 -8.31 4.11 10.24
CA LEU A 18 -6.85 4.09 10.36
C LEU A 18 -6.17 4.63 9.10
N THR A 19 -5.10 5.36 9.30
CA THR A 19 -4.19 5.72 8.21
C THR A 19 -3.47 4.48 7.66
N ASP A 20 -2.96 4.55 6.42
CA ASP A 20 -2.19 3.45 5.82
C ASP A 20 -1.02 2.97 6.69
N GLN A 21 -0.36 3.90 7.39
CA GLN A 21 0.78 3.58 8.26
C GLN A 21 0.34 2.84 9.52
N GLU A 22 -0.68 3.35 10.19
CA GLU A 22 -1.25 2.74 11.40
C GLU A 22 -1.80 1.34 11.10
N CYS A 23 -2.51 1.19 9.97
CA CYS A 23 -3.03 -0.09 9.54
C CYS A 23 -1.92 -1.13 9.32
N ILE A 24 -0.80 -0.76 8.69
CA ILE A 24 0.35 -1.66 8.51
C ILE A 24 0.94 -2.08 9.86
N GLU A 25 1.14 -1.14 10.77
CA GLU A 25 1.71 -1.42 12.10
C GLU A 25 0.79 -2.31 12.92
N PHE A 26 -0.50 -2.05 12.88
CA PHE A 26 -1.53 -2.87 13.51
C PHE A 26 -1.54 -4.29 12.95
N LEU A 27 -1.67 -4.47 11.63
CA LEU A 27 -1.69 -5.78 10.99
C LEU A 27 -0.40 -6.59 11.23
N LYS A 28 0.75 -5.91 11.27
CA LYS A 28 2.03 -6.52 11.60
C LYS A 28 2.06 -7.06 13.04
N HIS A 29 1.42 -6.36 13.98
CA HIS A 29 1.32 -6.81 15.36
C HIS A 29 0.33 -7.98 15.50
N VAL A 30 -0.87 -7.85 14.99
CA VAL A 30 -1.94 -8.87 15.03
C VAL A 30 -1.48 -10.20 14.43
N LYS A 31 -0.70 -10.20 13.37
CA LYS A 31 -0.12 -11.43 12.77
C LYS A 31 0.89 -12.15 13.67
N LYS A 32 1.48 -11.46 14.64
CA LYS A 32 2.51 -12.00 15.52
C LYS A 32 1.99 -12.30 16.93
N CYS A 33 0.92 -11.66 17.34
CA CYS A 33 0.35 -11.76 18.66
C CYS A 33 -1.01 -12.48 18.61
N PRO A 34 -1.10 -13.75 19.06
CA PRO A 34 -2.36 -14.49 19.04
C PRO A 34 -3.47 -13.82 19.84
N ALA A 35 -3.15 -13.27 21.01
CA ALA A 35 -4.14 -12.59 21.86
C ALA A 35 -4.78 -11.37 21.17
N CYS A 36 -3.99 -10.56 20.44
CA CYS A 36 -4.54 -9.43 19.68
C CYS A 36 -5.26 -9.90 18.41
N HIS A 37 -4.90 -11.05 17.87
CA HIS A 37 -5.63 -11.65 16.76
C HIS A 37 -7.02 -12.13 17.19
N GLU A 38 -7.12 -12.83 18.33
CA GLU A 38 -8.39 -13.26 18.91
C GLU A 38 -9.29 -12.07 19.29
N GLU A 39 -8.70 -11.00 19.79
CA GLU A 39 -9.42 -9.76 20.09
C GLU A 39 -10.03 -9.18 18.81
N LEU A 40 -9.23 -9.03 17.75
CA LEU A 40 -9.72 -8.55 16.45
C LEU A 40 -10.81 -9.45 15.88
N GLU A 41 -10.62 -10.79 15.94
CA GLU A 41 -11.61 -11.76 15.45
C GLU A 41 -12.94 -11.60 16.18
N THR A 42 -12.92 -11.42 17.50
CA THR A 42 -14.13 -11.25 18.31
C THR A 42 -14.91 -9.98 17.90
N TYR A 43 -14.23 -8.85 17.81
CA TYR A 43 -14.89 -7.59 17.42
C TYR A 43 -15.37 -7.61 15.97
N PHE A 44 -14.59 -8.21 15.07
CA PHE A 44 -14.96 -8.35 13.66
C PHE A 44 -16.21 -9.21 13.48
N ILE A 45 -16.35 -10.32 14.24
CA ILE A 45 -17.54 -11.17 14.21
C ILE A 45 -18.78 -10.39 14.67
N VAL A 46 -18.66 -9.61 15.74
CA VAL A 46 -19.78 -8.82 16.27
C VAL A 46 -20.22 -7.75 15.28
N ASP A 47 -19.27 -7.00 14.71
CA ASP A 47 -19.58 -5.96 13.72
C ASP A 47 -20.23 -6.55 12.47
N TYR A 48 -19.65 -7.64 11.96
CA TYR A 48 -20.21 -8.35 10.82
C TYR A 48 -21.62 -8.89 11.08
N ALA A 49 -21.87 -9.48 12.27
CA ALA A 49 -23.17 -9.98 12.64
C ALA A 49 -24.21 -8.85 12.73
N LEU A 50 -23.85 -7.69 13.25
CA LEU A 50 -24.74 -6.53 13.32
C LEU A 50 -25.13 -6.02 11.93
N GLN A 51 -24.20 -6.00 10.97
CA GLN A 51 -24.49 -5.60 9.59
C GLN A 51 -25.45 -6.57 8.88
N PHE A 52 -25.40 -7.87 9.22
CA PHE A 52 -26.27 -8.89 8.61
C PHE A 52 -27.63 -9.05 9.29
N LEU A 53 -27.83 -8.56 10.50
CA LEU A 53 -29.15 -8.55 11.16
C LEU A 53 -30.15 -7.63 10.44
N ASP A 54 -29.66 -6.65 9.69
CA ASP A 54 -30.50 -5.75 8.89
C ASP A 54 -30.89 -6.35 7.51
N GLU A 55 -30.23 -7.42 7.06
CA GLU A 55 -30.57 -8.13 5.82
C GLU A 55 -31.36 -9.40 6.12
N GLU A 56 -32.68 -9.35 6.06
CA GLU A 56 -33.56 -10.52 6.18
C GLU A 56 -33.21 -11.58 5.12
N GLY A 57 -32.64 -12.71 5.54
CA GLY A 57 -32.79 -13.95 4.80
C GLY A 57 -31.55 -14.64 4.23
N SER A 58 -30.35 -14.54 4.79
CA SER A 58 -29.27 -15.41 4.32
C SER A 58 -28.91 -16.52 5.31
N ASP A 59 -29.52 -17.69 5.08
CA ASP A 59 -29.11 -18.99 5.65
C ASP A 59 -27.77 -19.43 5.01
N ARG A 60 -26.69 -18.70 5.31
CA ARG A 60 -25.33 -19.05 4.89
C ARG A 60 -24.48 -19.32 6.12
N SER A 61 -24.06 -20.57 6.28
CA SER A 61 -22.97 -20.92 7.19
C SER A 61 -21.68 -20.22 6.69
N PHE A 62 -21.41 -19.06 7.25
CA PHE A 62 -20.22 -18.26 6.90
C PHE A 62 -19.01 -18.76 7.68
N ASP A 63 -17.93 -19.07 6.96
CA ASP A 63 -16.61 -19.28 7.56
C ASP A 63 -15.98 -17.91 7.87
N MET A 64 -16.28 -17.41 9.07
CA MET A 64 -15.88 -16.09 9.55
C MET A 64 -14.36 -15.91 9.59
N GLN A 65 -13.60 -16.97 9.89
CA GLN A 65 -12.14 -16.94 9.86
C GLN A 65 -11.59 -16.70 8.46
N LYS A 66 -12.27 -17.23 7.45
CA LYS A 66 -11.90 -17.00 6.06
C LYS A 66 -12.16 -15.56 5.65
N VAL A 67 -13.32 -14.99 6.02
CA VAL A 67 -13.68 -13.60 5.74
C VAL A 67 -12.67 -12.63 6.36
N LEU A 68 -12.32 -12.82 7.64
CA LEU A 68 -11.31 -12.01 8.31
C LEU A 68 -9.92 -12.13 7.66
N LYS A 69 -9.49 -13.34 7.27
CA LYS A 69 -8.21 -13.53 6.57
C LYS A 69 -8.18 -12.84 5.22
N ASP A 70 -9.29 -12.88 4.50
CA ASP A 70 -9.40 -12.24 3.19
C ASP A 70 -9.42 -10.70 3.33
N ASP A 71 -10.07 -10.15 4.37
CA ASP A 71 -10.05 -8.72 4.69
C ASP A 71 -8.64 -8.22 5.03
N ILE A 72 -7.93 -8.92 5.92
CA ILE A 72 -6.55 -8.61 6.27
C ILE A 72 -5.65 -8.61 5.02
N ARG A 73 -5.78 -9.64 4.16
CA ARG A 73 -5.01 -9.74 2.91
C ARG A 73 -5.35 -8.62 1.93
N TRP A 74 -6.63 -8.27 1.81
CA TRP A 74 -7.09 -7.20 0.94
C TRP A 74 -6.52 -5.85 1.36
N ASN A 75 -6.59 -5.51 2.64
CA ASN A 75 -6.06 -4.26 3.17
C ASN A 75 -4.54 -4.16 2.97
N GLU A 76 -3.77 -5.22 3.21
CA GLU A 76 -2.34 -5.24 2.94
C GLU A 76 -2.00 -5.01 1.47
N THR A 77 -2.67 -5.73 0.57
CA THR A 77 -2.39 -5.61 -0.88
C THR A 77 -2.80 -4.24 -1.42
N ARG A 78 -3.90 -3.67 -0.94
CA ARG A 78 -4.36 -2.33 -1.30
C ARG A 78 -3.34 -1.27 -0.91
N ILE A 79 -2.83 -1.31 0.32
CA ILE A 79 -1.85 -0.33 0.81
C ILE A 79 -0.53 -0.44 0.04
N LEU A 80 -0.03 -1.66 -0.18
CA LEU A 80 1.20 -1.87 -0.97
C LEU A 80 1.04 -1.36 -2.40
N LYS A 81 -0.08 -1.65 -3.05
CA LYS A 81 -0.38 -1.18 -4.42
C LYS A 81 -0.42 0.35 -4.51
N THR A 82 -1.05 1.01 -3.55
CA THR A 82 -1.13 2.47 -3.51
C THR A 82 0.24 3.11 -3.33
N ARG A 83 1.10 2.55 -2.48
CA ARG A 83 2.48 3.01 -2.29
C ARG A 83 3.33 2.83 -3.55
N MET A 84 3.22 1.67 -4.22
CA MET A 84 3.93 1.43 -5.48
C MET A 84 3.50 2.41 -6.58
N ILE A 85 2.21 2.66 -6.74
CA ILE A 85 1.69 3.59 -7.75
C ILE A 85 2.21 5.02 -7.47
N ARG A 86 2.16 5.49 -6.23
CA ARG A 86 2.72 6.80 -5.85
C ARG A 86 4.21 6.90 -6.13
N GLY A 87 4.98 5.85 -5.87
CA GLY A 87 6.41 5.81 -6.19
C GLY A 87 6.69 5.89 -7.70
N ILE A 88 5.93 5.18 -8.51
CA ILE A 88 6.07 5.18 -9.98
C ILE A 88 5.69 6.54 -10.55
N THR A 89 4.62 7.19 -10.08
CA THR A 89 4.20 8.51 -10.58
C THR A 89 5.22 9.59 -10.24
N LEU A 90 5.74 9.62 -9.01
CA LEU A 90 6.79 10.57 -8.61
C LEU A 90 8.09 10.34 -9.39
N GLY A 91 8.51 9.09 -9.55
CA GLY A 91 9.68 8.74 -10.35
C GLY A 91 9.54 9.14 -11.83
N GLY A 92 8.37 8.93 -12.41
CA GLY A 92 8.05 9.34 -13.79
C GLY A 92 8.11 10.84 -13.99
N MET A 93 7.61 11.63 -13.03
CA MET A 93 7.68 13.10 -13.10
C MET A 93 9.14 13.58 -13.05
N ILE A 94 9.94 13.05 -12.12
CA ILE A 94 11.36 13.42 -12.00
C ILE A 94 12.14 13.06 -13.27
N LEU A 95 11.91 11.89 -13.86
CA LEU A 95 12.56 11.48 -15.11
C LEU A 95 12.17 12.40 -16.27
N SER A 96 10.90 12.82 -16.37
CA SER A 96 10.44 13.77 -17.37
C SER A 96 11.13 15.12 -17.25
N ASP A 97 11.27 15.66 -16.04
CA ASP A 97 11.94 16.93 -15.79
C ASP A 97 13.44 16.86 -16.13
N ILE A 98 14.11 15.76 -15.78
CA ILE A 98 15.51 15.54 -16.14
C ILE A 98 15.67 15.49 -17.66
N LEU A 99 14.79 14.80 -18.38
CA LEU A 99 14.83 14.71 -19.84
C LEU A 99 14.65 16.09 -20.50
N LEU A 100 13.72 16.90 -19.97
CA LEU A 100 13.51 18.27 -20.42
C LEU A 100 14.75 19.15 -20.19
N LEU A 101 15.40 19.04 -19.03
CA LEU A 101 16.63 19.76 -18.73
C LEU A 101 17.77 19.33 -19.68
N ILE A 102 17.94 18.04 -19.93
CA ILE A 102 18.95 17.53 -20.86
C ILE A 102 18.70 18.08 -22.28
N THR A 103 17.46 18.03 -22.77
CA THR A 103 17.12 18.57 -24.09
C THR A 103 17.34 20.08 -24.19
N ALA A 104 17.05 20.83 -23.12
CA ALA A 104 17.32 22.25 -23.05
C ALA A 104 18.83 22.55 -23.09
N ILE A 105 19.64 21.82 -22.32
CA ILE A 105 21.10 21.97 -22.30
C ILE A 105 21.70 21.68 -23.68
N ILE A 106 21.27 20.60 -24.34
CA ILE A 106 21.73 20.23 -25.69
C ILE A 106 21.38 21.33 -26.72
N LYS A 107 20.20 21.91 -26.61
CA LYS A 107 19.72 22.94 -27.52
C LYS A 107 20.41 24.30 -27.34
N PHE A 108 20.74 24.63 -26.06
CA PHE A 108 21.41 25.91 -25.74
C PHE A 108 22.95 25.83 -25.84
N ASN A 109 23.54 24.65 -25.81
CA ASN A 109 24.98 24.46 -25.78
C ASN A 109 25.43 23.38 -26.79
N PRO A 110 25.57 23.70 -28.08
CA PRO A 110 25.88 22.74 -29.15
C PRO A 110 27.24 22.06 -28.98
N SER A 111 28.16 22.63 -28.20
CA SER A 111 29.44 21.98 -27.85
C SER A 111 29.27 20.78 -26.96
N VAL A 112 28.32 20.80 -26.04
CA VAL A 112 27.99 19.66 -25.16
C VAL A 112 27.29 18.55 -25.96
N ALA A 113 26.46 18.90 -26.93
CA ALA A 113 25.82 17.93 -27.83
C ALA A 113 26.86 17.11 -28.61
N LYS A 114 27.90 17.77 -29.14
CA LYS A 114 29.00 17.12 -29.85
C LYS A 114 29.80 16.15 -28.94
N ALA A 115 30.13 16.59 -27.74
CA ALA A 115 30.87 15.76 -26.77
C ALA A 115 30.08 14.50 -26.36
N ILE A 116 28.76 14.59 -26.19
CA ILE A 116 27.91 13.44 -25.87
C ILE A 116 27.83 12.46 -27.05
N THR A 117 27.69 12.98 -28.28
CA THR A 117 27.63 12.14 -29.48
C THR A 117 28.95 11.37 -29.71
N ASP A 118 30.08 12.01 -29.49
CA ASP A 118 31.42 11.39 -29.61
C ASP A 118 31.62 10.29 -28.54
N HIS A 119 31.16 10.52 -27.31
CA HIS A 119 31.20 9.51 -26.24
C HIS A 119 30.30 8.30 -26.51
N ILE A 120 29.09 8.53 -27.05
CA ILE A 120 28.15 7.44 -27.38
C ILE A 120 28.69 6.61 -28.56
N SER A 121 29.30 7.25 -29.55
CA SER A 121 29.87 6.55 -30.71
C SER A 121 31.02 5.62 -30.32
N ILE A 122 31.83 5.99 -29.33
CA ILE A 122 32.90 5.14 -28.78
C ILE A 122 32.35 3.92 -28.04
N LEU A 123 31.24 4.07 -27.32
CA LEU A 123 30.57 2.97 -26.59
C LEU A 123 29.88 1.94 -27.50
N PHE A 124 29.44 2.35 -28.68
CA PHE A 124 28.72 1.46 -29.61
C PHE A 124 29.62 0.84 -30.71
N HIS A 125 30.86 1.33 -30.89
CA HIS A 125 31.80 0.83 -31.90
C HIS A 125 33.06 0.15 -31.29
N GLY A 126 33.12 -0.05 -29.98
CA GLY A 126 34.10 -0.87 -29.29
C GLY A 126 33.46 -2.21 -28.91
#